data_6ef53c7f3ebdebd06aa3b648457192de
#
_entry.id   6ef53c7f3ebdebd06aa3b648457192de
#
_cell.length_a   1.000
_cell.length_b   1.000
_cell.length_c   1.000
_cell.angle_alpha   90.00
_cell.angle_beta   90.00
_cell.angle_gamma   90.00
#
_symmetry.space_group_name_H-M   'P 1'
#
loop_
_entity.id
_entity.type
_entity.pdbx_description
1 polymer ?
#
loop_
_entity_poly.entity_id
_entity_poly.type
_entity_poly.pdbx_seq_one_letter_code
_entity_poly.pdbx_strand_id
1 'polypeptide(L)'
;MMKKNLYIFLFAFAFLMPAKAQSVFTAAPVVNGKVVFQQFIHADSGLTVDQRYSLLYKWGRDNYSGNPLLSGIRFDDKGKSITVSSKVELLLPQNSDGVREKLIMNYRFDATITNAGCALVIRDITYQNPLAKGSSLFPKTFSAEETITAESISSASGADKEFK
;
A
#
# COMPACT_ATOMS: atom_id res chain seq x y z
N MET A 1 53.01 20.57 -3.45
CA MET A 1 52.25 19.74 -2.49
C MET A 1 50.77 20.13 -2.41
N MET A 2 50.21 20.99 -3.26
CA MET A 2 48.83 21.49 -3.20
C MET A 2 47.80 20.75 -4.08
N LYS A 3 48.20 19.86 -4.97
CA LYS A 3 47.26 19.16 -5.89
C LYS A 3 46.54 17.94 -5.30
N LYS A 4 47.06 17.29 -4.27
CA LYS A 4 46.41 16.12 -3.65
C LYS A 4 45.21 16.47 -2.77
N ASN A 5 45.18 17.64 -2.14
CA ASN A 5 44.11 18.05 -1.24
C ASN A 5 42.86 18.56 -1.99
N LEU A 6 43.00 18.93 -3.26
CA LEU A 6 41.89 19.41 -4.09
C LEU A 6 40.92 18.24 -4.46
N TYR A 7 41.46 17.05 -4.69
CA TYR A 7 40.63 15.86 -5.03
C TYR A 7 39.83 15.33 -3.84
N ILE A 8 40.37 15.48 -2.62
CA ILE A 8 39.64 15.06 -1.39
C ILE A 8 38.44 15.98 -1.16
N PHE A 9 38.58 17.29 -1.45
CA PHE A 9 37.46 18.25 -1.30
C PHE A 9 36.37 18.05 -2.36
N LEU A 10 36.74 17.69 -3.59
CA LEU A 10 35.77 17.38 -4.65
C LEU A 10 34.99 16.09 -4.39
N PHE A 11 35.64 15.08 -3.78
CA PHE A 11 34.98 13.81 -3.43
C PHE A 11 34.02 13.95 -2.25
N ALA A 12 34.32 14.84 -1.28
CA ALA A 12 33.43 15.11 -0.16
C ALA A 12 32.15 15.86 -0.58
N PHE A 13 32.19 16.65 -1.65
CA PHE A 13 31.02 17.42 -2.15
C PHE A 13 30.04 16.52 -2.94
N ALA A 14 30.49 15.38 -3.49
CA ALA A 14 29.64 14.45 -4.23
C ALA A 14 28.66 13.67 -3.32
N PHE A 15 28.92 13.59 -2.01
CA PHE A 15 28.04 12.91 -1.04
C PHE A 15 26.95 13.80 -0.42
N LEU A 16 26.90 15.09 -0.77
CA LEU A 16 25.92 16.04 -0.27
C LEU A 16 24.71 16.23 -1.22
N MET A 17 24.53 15.36 -2.21
CA MET A 17 23.26 15.37 -2.94
C MET A 17 22.17 14.90 -1.99
N PRO A 18 21.20 15.77 -1.64
CA PRO A 18 20.04 15.34 -0.87
C PRO A 18 19.37 14.25 -1.70
N ALA A 19 19.34 13.03 -1.18
CA ALA A 19 18.44 12.02 -1.70
C ALA A 19 17.05 12.67 -1.66
N LYS A 20 16.48 12.96 -2.84
CA LYS A 20 15.07 13.36 -2.92
C LYS A 20 14.29 12.19 -2.38
N ALA A 21 13.95 12.24 -1.09
CA ALA A 21 12.99 11.34 -0.51
C ALA A 21 11.76 11.46 -1.42
N GLN A 22 11.37 10.35 -2.01
CA GLN A 22 10.11 10.24 -2.74
C GLN A 22 9.05 10.83 -1.83
N SER A 23 8.25 11.75 -2.34
CA SER A 23 7.20 12.41 -1.58
C SER A 23 6.33 11.33 -0.95
N VAL A 24 6.49 11.15 0.35
CA VAL A 24 5.57 10.36 1.16
C VAL A 24 4.18 10.93 0.87
N PHE A 25 3.21 10.09 0.60
CA PHE A 25 1.82 10.52 0.43
C PHE A 25 1.42 11.35 1.64
N THR A 26 1.25 12.64 1.45
CA THR A 26 0.85 13.56 2.51
C THR A 26 -0.65 13.47 2.81
N ALA A 27 -1.40 12.82 1.92
CA ALA A 27 -2.83 12.53 2.07
C ALA A 27 -3.18 11.28 1.23
N ALA A 28 -4.17 10.51 1.67
CA ALA A 28 -4.70 9.40 0.88
C ALA A 28 -5.36 9.93 -0.41
N PRO A 29 -5.02 9.40 -1.59
CA PRO A 29 -5.61 9.84 -2.85
C PRO A 29 -7.09 9.43 -2.91
N VAL A 30 -7.96 10.40 -3.25
CA VAL A 30 -9.41 10.18 -3.37
C VAL A 30 -9.82 10.34 -4.83
N VAL A 31 -10.45 9.32 -5.41
CA VAL A 31 -10.99 9.31 -6.77
C VAL A 31 -12.48 8.99 -6.69
N ASN A 32 -13.35 9.91 -7.15
CA ASN A 32 -14.81 9.76 -7.08
C ASN A 32 -15.32 9.41 -5.66
N GLY A 33 -14.77 10.05 -4.63
CA GLY A 33 -15.16 9.82 -3.24
C GLY A 33 -14.65 8.50 -2.63
N LYS A 34 -13.76 7.79 -3.31
CA LYS A 34 -13.14 6.53 -2.84
C LYS A 34 -11.63 6.69 -2.70
N VAL A 35 -11.08 6.11 -1.64
CA VAL A 35 -9.62 6.01 -1.48
C VAL A 35 -9.09 4.96 -2.45
N VAL A 36 -8.24 5.39 -3.40
CA VAL A 36 -7.67 4.54 -4.43
C VAL A 36 -6.20 4.87 -4.62
N PHE A 37 -5.33 3.92 -4.32
CA PHE A 37 -3.91 4.04 -4.62
C PHE A 37 -3.65 3.43 -5.99
N GLN A 38 -3.03 4.21 -6.88
CA GLN A 38 -2.75 3.79 -8.24
C GLN A 38 -1.27 4.02 -8.55
N GLN A 39 -0.67 3.06 -9.24
CA GLN A 39 0.69 3.16 -9.74
C GLN A 39 0.78 2.50 -11.12
N PHE A 40 1.49 3.13 -12.02
CA PHE A 40 1.84 2.53 -13.30
C PHE A 40 3.34 2.25 -13.35
N ILE A 41 3.70 1.01 -13.62
CA ILE A 41 5.09 0.57 -13.78
C ILE A 41 5.33 0.39 -15.26
N HIS A 42 6.16 1.25 -15.84
CA HIS A 42 6.58 1.10 -17.24
C HIS A 42 7.42 -0.15 -17.39
N ALA A 43 7.13 -0.94 -18.42
CA ALA A 43 7.91 -2.13 -18.71
C ALA A 43 8.95 -1.82 -19.77
N ASP A 44 10.17 -2.32 -19.56
CA ASP A 44 11.17 -2.38 -20.59
C ASP A 44 10.70 -3.28 -21.74
N SER A 45 11.09 -2.95 -22.98
CA SER A 45 10.60 -3.55 -24.20
C SER A 45 11.01 -5.01 -24.44
N GLY A 46 11.74 -5.64 -23.52
CA GLY A 46 12.29 -6.97 -23.66
C GLY A 46 11.31 -8.14 -23.52
N LEU A 47 10.13 -7.92 -22.89
CA LEU A 47 9.15 -8.99 -22.65
C LEU A 47 7.82 -8.70 -23.33
N THR A 48 7.21 -9.73 -23.88
CA THR A 48 5.85 -9.63 -24.42
C THR A 48 4.81 -9.49 -23.30
N VAL A 49 3.59 -9.06 -23.63
CA VAL A 49 2.45 -8.99 -22.69
C VAL A 49 2.21 -10.36 -22.04
N ASP A 50 2.24 -11.43 -22.82
CA ASP A 50 2.02 -12.78 -22.29
C ASP A 50 3.12 -13.25 -21.35
N GLN A 51 4.38 -12.94 -21.63
CA GLN A 51 5.50 -13.24 -20.75
C GLN A 51 5.38 -12.47 -19.42
N ARG A 52 5.05 -11.18 -19.48
CA ARG A 52 4.82 -10.34 -18.29
C ARG A 52 3.63 -10.86 -17.48
N TYR A 53 2.54 -11.23 -18.15
CA TYR A 53 1.38 -11.82 -17.48
C TYR A 53 1.73 -13.15 -16.80
N SER A 54 2.51 -14.00 -17.45
CA SER A 54 2.97 -15.26 -16.83
C SER A 54 3.77 -15.03 -15.53
N LEU A 55 4.59 -13.98 -15.49
CA LEU A 55 5.31 -13.59 -14.28
C LEU A 55 4.36 -13.07 -13.20
N LEU A 56 3.39 -12.22 -13.57
CA LEU A 56 2.35 -11.72 -12.66
C LEU A 56 1.49 -12.87 -12.11
N TYR A 57 1.09 -13.81 -12.97
CA TYR A 57 0.33 -15.00 -12.60
C TYR A 57 1.07 -15.83 -11.55
N LYS A 58 2.34 -16.14 -11.84
CA LYS A 58 3.19 -16.91 -10.91
C LYS A 58 3.33 -16.17 -9.57
N TRP A 59 3.66 -14.88 -9.60
CA TRP A 59 3.78 -14.07 -8.40
C TRP A 59 2.48 -14.05 -7.58
N GLY A 60 1.33 -13.83 -8.22
CA GLY A 60 0.04 -13.80 -7.57
C GLY A 60 -0.29 -15.14 -6.90
N ARG A 61 -0.05 -16.25 -7.61
CA ARG A 61 -0.24 -17.60 -7.06
C ARG A 61 0.66 -17.86 -5.85
N ASP A 62 1.95 -17.54 -5.98
CA ASP A 62 2.92 -17.84 -4.92
C ASP A 62 2.67 -17.01 -3.64
N ASN A 63 2.08 -15.79 -3.76
CA ASN A 63 1.87 -14.89 -2.64
C ASN A 63 0.45 -14.94 -2.04
N TYR A 64 -0.57 -15.32 -2.81
CA TYR A 64 -1.98 -15.18 -2.38
C TYR A 64 -2.81 -16.47 -2.41
N SER A 65 -2.26 -17.59 -2.88
CA SER A 65 -3.01 -18.86 -2.90
C SER A 65 -2.77 -19.74 -1.68
N GLY A 66 -1.86 -19.35 -0.79
CA GLY A 66 -1.43 -20.21 0.34
C GLY A 66 -2.45 -20.34 1.46
N ASN A 67 -3.25 -19.31 1.73
CA ASN A 67 -4.24 -19.30 2.80
C ASN A 67 -5.56 -18.66 2.35
N PRO A 68 -6.58 -19.46 1.99
CA PRO A 68 -7.86 -18.96 1.51
C PRO A 68 -8.69 -18.19 2.56
N LEU A 69 -8.32 -18.29 3.84
CA LEU A 69 -8.95 -17.49 4.91
C LEU A 69 -8.42 -16.05 4.97
N LEU A 70 -7.22 -15.82 4.45
CA LEU A 70 -6.55 -14.52 4.45
C LEU A 70 -6.64 -13.83 3.09
N SER A 71 -6.63 -14.58 2.00
CA SER A 71 -6.65 -14.01 0.66
C SER A 71 -7.37 -14.90 -0.34
N GLY A 72 -8.04 -14.26 -1.30
CA GLY A 72 -8.57 -14.87 -2.50
C GLY A 72 -7.97 -14.19 -3.72
N ILE A 73 -7.59 -14.97 -4.72
CA ILE A 73 -7.07 -14.47 -5.99
C ILE A 73 -7.89 -14.98 -7.17
N ARG A 74 -8.14 -14.12 -8.13
CA ARG A 74 -8.77 -14.43 -9.40
C ARG A 74 -7.86 -14.00 -10.54
N PHE A 75 -7.70 -14.86 -11.52
CA PHE A 75 -6.94 -14.63 -12.73
C PHE A 75 -7.86 -14.38 -13.92
N ASP A 76 -7.51 -13.41 -14.74
CA ASP A 76 -8.17 -13.12 -16.01
C ASP A 76 -7.14 -13.22 -17.15
N ASP A 77 -7.10 -14.37 -17.81
CA ASP A 77 -6.16 -14.65 -18.88
C ASP A 77 -6.43 -13.81 -20.13
N LYS A 78 -7.69 -13.40 -20.37
CA LYS A 78 -8.07 -12.54 -21.50
C LYS A 78 -7.68 -11.08 -21.24
N GLY A 79 -8.02 -10.58 -20.07
CA GLY A 79 -7.71 -9.22 -19.64
C GLY A 79 -6.27 -9.05 -19.15
N LYS A 80 -5.46 -10.14 -19.11
CA LYS A 80 -4.08 -10.14 -18.59
C LYS A 80 -3.98 -9.48 -17.23
N SER A 81 -4.90 -9.84 -16.33
CA SER A 81 -5.00 -9.22 -15.02
C SER A 81 -5.21 -10.23 -13.90
N ILE A 82 -4.89 -9.79 -12.69
CA ILE A 82 -5.24 -10.49 -11.46
C ILE A 82 -6.03 -9.54 -10.56
N THR A 83 -6.97 -10.11 -9.81
CA THR A 83 -7.67 -9.43 -8.72
C THR A 83 -7.46 -10.22 -7.44
N VAL A 84 -6.97 -9.56 -6.42
CA VAL A 84 -6.75 -10.11 -5.09
C VAL A 84 -7.68 -9.42 -4.10
N SER A 85 -8.38 -10.19 -3.26
CA SER A 85 -9.01 -9.70 -2.03
C SER A 85 -8.24 -10.28 -0.87
N SER A 86 -7.69 -9.44 0.00
CA SER A 86 -6.81 -9.90 1.07
C SER A 86 -7.04 -9.13 2.36
N LYS A 87 -6.61 -9.74 3.47
CA LYS A 87 -6.59 -9.12 4.80
C LYS A 87 -5.18 -9.20 5.37
N VAL A 88 -4.80 -8.14 6.07
CA VAL A 88 -3.52 -8.05 6.77
C VAL A 88 -3.74 -7.53 8.17
N GLU A 89 -2.99 -8.06 9.13
CA GLU A 89 -2.97 -7.57 10.50
C GLU A 89 -1.99 -6.38 10.57
N LEU A 90 -2.48 -5.26 11.05
CA LEU A 90 -1.69 -4.06 11.32
C LEU A 90 -1.53 -3.94 12.84
N LEU A 91 -0.30 -3.71 13.28
CA LEU A 91 -0.01 -3.38 14.68
C LEU A 91 0.03 -1.86 14.82
N LEU A 92 -0.86 -1.32 15.64
CA LEU A 92 -0.84 0.10 15.98
C LEU A 92 0.35 0.46 16.89
N PRO A 93 0.74 1.73 16.95
CA PRO A 93 1.67 2.21 17.96
C PRO A 93 1.22 1.80 19.38
N GLN A 94 2.15 1.73 20.32
CA GLN A 94 1.81 1.49 21.73
C GLN A 94 1.00 2.68 22.26
N ASN A 95 -0.08 2.38 22.97
CA ASN A 95 -0.82 3.37 23.74
C ASN A 95 -0.07 3.77 25.04
N SER A 96 -0.63 4.68 25.83
CA SER A 96 -0.07 5.13 27.12
C SER A 96 0.19 3.99 28.12
N ASP A 97 -0.53 2.88 27.99
CA ASP A 97 -0.42 1.71 28.86
C ASP A 97 0.60 0.68 28.35
N GLY A 98 1.33 1.01 27.27
CA GLY A 98 2.31 0.12 26.63
C GLY A 98 1.69 -1.02 25.82
N VAL A 99 0.38 -1.03 25.62
CA VAL A 99 -0.35 -2.06 24.86
C VAL A 99 -0.39 -1.69 23.37
N ARG A 100 -0.12 -2.65 22.50
CA ARG A 100 -0.33 -2.51 21.06
C ARG A 100 -1.65 -3.11 20.66
N GLU A 101 -2.50 -2.30 20.09
CA GLU A 101 -3.73 -2.77 19.50
C GLU A 101 -3.48 -3.32 18.09
N LYS A 102 -4.37 -4.20 17.64
CA LYS A 102 -4.33 -4.79 16.32
C LYS A 102 -5.53 -4.34 15.52
N LEU A 103 -5.30 -4.00 14.27
CA LEU A 103 -6.34 -3.78 13.27
C LEU A 103 -6.25 -4.85 12.20
N ILE A 104 -7.39 -5.24 11.66
CA ILE A 104 -7.44 -6.03 10.43
C ILE A 104 -7.80 -5.09 9.29
N MET A 105 -6.87 -4.90 8.37
CA MET A 105 -7.11 -4.18 7.12
C MET A 105 -7.51 -5.17 6.04
N ASN A 106 -8.69 -4.96 5.44
CA ASN A 106 -9.08 -5.65 4.23
C ASN A 106 -8.87 -4.71 3.05
N TYR A 107 -8.44 -5.24 1.92
CA TYR A 107 -8.22 -4.46 0.70
C TYR A 107 -8.41 -5.32 -0.53
N ARG A 108 -8.62 -4.66 -1.65
CA ARG A 108 -8.61 -5.23 -2.97
C ARG A 108 -7.43 -4.68 -3.76
N PHE A 109 -6.68 -5.59 -4.38
CA PHE A 109 -5.55 -5.26 -5.24
C PHE A 109 -5.85 -5.79 -6.64
N ASP A 110 -5.78 -4.91 -7.63
CA ASP A 110 -5.90 -5.26 -9.05
C ASP A 110 -4.56 -4.95 -9.73
N ALA A 111 -4.06 -5.88 -10.54
CA ALA A 111 -2.89 -5.68 -11.39
C ALA A 111 -3.22 -6.09 -12.82
N THR A 112 -2.95 -5.20 -13.78
CA THR A 112 -3.26 -5.41 -15.20
C THR A 112 -2.03 -5.17 -16.05
N ILE A 113 -1.67 -6.15 -16.87
CA ILE A 113 -0.58 -6.03 -17.84
C ILE A 113 -1.11 -5.38 -19.11
N THR A 114 -0.39 -4.38 -19.58
CA THR A 114 -0.65 -3.67 -20.85
C THR A 114 0.58 -3.72 -21.75
N ASN A 115 0.47 -3.22 -22.98
CA ASN A 115 1.62 -3.08 -23.87
C ASN A 115 2.71 -2.17 -23.28
N ALA A 116 2.33 -1.13 -22.54
CA ALA A 116 3.23 -0.14 -21.99
C ALA A 116 3.80 -0.51 -20.60
N GLY A 117 3.20 -1.50 -19.90
CA GLY A 117 3.63 -1.84 -18.56
C GLY A 117 2.57 -2.53 -17.71
N CYS A 118 2.59 -2.30 -16.41
CA CYS A 118 1.67 -2.85 -15.44
C CYS A 118 0.97 -1.73 -14.68
N ALA A 119 -0.36 -1.71 -14.72
CA ALA A 119 -1.18 -0.86 -13.89
C ALA A 119 -1.51 -1.59 -12.58
N LEU A 120 -1.23 -0.96 -11.46
CA LEU A 120 -1.52 -1.45 -10.10
C LEU A 120 -2.56 -0.56 -9.45
N VAL A 121 -3.57 -1.15 -8.82
CA VAL A 121 -4.63 -0.42 -8.11
C VAL A 121 -4.91 -1.11 -6.78
N ILE A 122 -4.89 -0.35 -5.67
CA ILE A 122 -5.38 -0.80 -4.36
C ILE A 122 -6.60 0.04 -4.01
N ARG A 123 -7.69 -0.62 -3.64
CA ARG A 123 -9.00 -0.01 -3.35
C ARG A 123 -9.82 -0.85 -2.38
N ASP A 124 -11.02 -0.37 -2.07
CA ASP A 124 -11.97 -1.04 -1.18
C ASP A 124 -11.33 -1.36 0.18
N ILE A 125 -10.57 -0.39 0.71
CA ILE A 125 -9.82 -0.55 1.96
C ILE A 125 -10.77 -0.32 3.13
N THR A 126 -10.81 -1.31 4.04
CA THR A 126 -11.58 -1.21 5.28
C THR A 126 -10.76 -1.70 6.46
N TYR A 127 -11.07 -1.18 7.64
CA TYR A 127 -10.40 -1.52 8.89
C TYR A 127 -11.40 -2.10 9.88
N GLN A 128 -11.00 -3.15 10.59
CA GLN A 128 -11.78 -3.78 11.66
C GLN A 128 -10.93 -3.83 12.92
N ASN A 129 -11.50 -3.39 14.05
CA ASN A 129 -10.89 -3.61 15.35
C ASN A 129 -11.48 -4.90 15.96
N PRO A 130 -10.70 -6.00 16.05
CA PRO A 130 -11.19 -7.28 16.59
C PRO A 130 -11.42 -7.24 18.10
N LEU A 131 -10.83 -6.25 18.80
CA LEU A 131 -10.86 -6.13 20.25
C LEU A 131 -11.76 -4.99 20.76
N ALA A 132 -12.57 -4.37 19.89
CA ALA A 132 -13.47 -3.30 20.32
C ALA A 132 -14.34 -3.79 21.47
N LYS A 133 -13.98 -3.38 22.71
CA LYS A 133 -14.72 -3.66 23.92
C LYS A 133 -16.06 -2.93 23.86
N GLY A 134 -17.10 -3.62 23.45
CA GLY A 134 -18.45 -3.10 23.39
C GLY A 134 -19.44 -4.21 23.10
N SER A 135 -20.68 -4.02 23.50
CA SER A 135 -21.79 -4.99 23.41
C SER A 135 -22.22 -5.39 22.00
N SER A 136 -21.41 -5.10 20.97
CA SER A 136 -21.69 -5.49 19.60
C SER A 136 -21.16 -6.91 19.34
N LEU A 137 -22.04 -7.80 18.91
CA LEU A 137 -21.70 -9.16 18.49
C LEU A 137 -20.83 -9.20 17.22
N PHE A 138 -20.68 -8.06 16.55
CA PHE A 138 -19.92 -7.93 15.32
C PHE A 138 -18.84 -6.86 15.46
N PRO A 139 -17.61 -7.10 14.95
CA PRO A 139 -16.57 -6.10 14.96
C PRO A 139 -16.97 -4.88 14.10
N LYS A 140 -16.75 -3.68 14.62
CA LYS A 140 -17.02 -2.43 13.90
C LYS A 140 -16.04 -2.31 12.73
N THR A 141 -16.57 -2.04 11.56
CA THR A 141 -15.80 -1.85 10.32
C THR A 141 -15.84 -0.37 9.92
N PHE A 142 -14.69 0.18 9.57
CA PHE A 142 -14.53 1.55 9.10
C PHE A 142 -13.93 1.53 7.69
N SER A 143 -14.37 2.40 6.82
CA SER A 143 -13.77 2.55 5.49
C SER A 143 -12.52 3.45 5.55
N ALA A 144 -11.65 3.32 4.54
CA ALA A 144 -10.51 4.21 4.40
C ALA A 144 -10.96 5.67 4.20
N GLU A 145 -12.08 5.89 3.54
CA GLU A 145 -12.69 7.20 3.33
C GLU A 145 -13.03 7.89 4.65
N GLU A 146 -13.45 7.11 5.66
CA GLU A 146 -13.82 7.62 6.99
C GLU A 146 -12.61 7.80 7.91
N THR A 147 -11.45 7.22 7.56
CA THR A 147 -10.32 7.14 8.48
C THR A 147 -9.06 7.87 8.03
N ILE A 148 -8.62 7.70 6.78
CA ILE A 148 -7.30 8.16 6.33
C ILE A 148 -7.33 9.31 5.32
N THR A 149 -8.49 9.86 4.99
CA THR A 149 -8.56 11.05 4.14
C THR A 149 -8.13 12.31 4.91
N ALA A 150 -7.62 13.32 4.21
CA ALA A 150 -7.24 14.58 4.84
C ALA A 150 -8.43 15.23 5.60
N GLU A 151 -9.64 15.13 5.04
CA GLU A 151 -10.86 15.64 5.67
C GLU A 151 -11.19 14.89 6.96
N SER A 152 -11.17 13.54 6.94
CA SER A 152 -11.45 12.74 8.11
C SER A 152 -10.40 12.89 9.23
N ILE A 153 -9.12 13.04 8.86
CA ILE A 153 -8.05 13.32 9.82
C ILE A 153 -8.22 14.70 10.46
N SER A 154 -8.57 15.72 9.66
CA SER A 154 -8.76 17.09 10.15
C SER A 154 -10.01 17.24 11.03
N SER A 155 -11.06 16.46 10.76
CA SER A 155 -12.32 16.47 11.52
C SER A 155 -12.31 15.59 12.77
N ALA A 156 -11.26 14.75 12.96
CA ALA A 156 -11.15 13.87 14.11
C ALA A 156 -10.96 14.66 15.41
N SER A 157 -11.68 14.32 16.46
CA SER A 157 -11.59 14.92 17.80
C SER A 157 -11.18 13.88 18.85
N GLY A 158 -10.32 14.29 19.80
CA GLY A 158 -9.99 13.48 20.97
C GLY A 158 -9.45 12.07 20.64
N ALA A 159 -10.08 11.03 21.19
CA ALA A 159 -9.69 9.63 21.03
C ALA A 159 -9.68 9.14 19.58
N ASP A 160 -10.47 9.74 18.70
CA ASP A 160 -10.47 9.39 17.28
C ASP A 160 -9.17 9.82 16.56
N LYS A 161 -8.44 10.80 17.11
CA LYS A 161 -7.15 11.23 16.54
C LYS A 161 -6.03 10.21 16.76
N GLU A 162 -6.09 9.41 17.81
CA GLU A 162 -5.09 8.37 18.06
C GLU A 162 -5.27 7.18 17.09
N PHE A 163 -6.47 7.01 16.56
CA PHE A 163 -6.79 5.96 15.61
C PHE A 163 -6.52 6.38 14.15
N LYS A 164 -6.59 7.68 13.85
CA LYS A 164 -6.42 8.26 12.53
C LYS A 164 -5.07 8.97 12.40
#